data_8d82f0a12578f589502c9d3306faae55
#
_entry.id   8d82f0a12578f589502c9d3306faae55
#
_cell.length_a   1.000
_cell.length_b   1.000
_cell.length_c   1.000
_cell.angle_alpha   90.00
_cell.angle_beta   90.00
_cell.angle_gamma   90.00
#
_symmetry.space_group_name_H-M   'P 1'
#
loop_
_entity.id
_entity.type
_entity.pdbx_description
1 polymer ?
#
loop_
_entity_poly.entity_id
_entity_poly.type
_entity_poly.pdbx_seq_one_letter_code
_entity_poly.pdbx_strand_id
1 'polypeptide(L)'
;MCIRDSYPDTLYVDNLIGPDTVNTLPDATLEAFADHGTVARTVDADPVAAHDLLRAVDGVGVDLVDVSRVLEEEGVAAFVASFDDLLADLTAKVRSF
;
A
#
# COMPACT_ATOMS: atom_id res chain seq x y z
N MET A 1 1.58 -2.97 12.69
CA MET A 1 2.59 -1.90 12.86
C MET A 1 2.00 -0.62 12.29
N CYS A 2 1.81 0.36 13.10
CA CYS A 2 1.32 1.64 12.63
C CYS A 2 2.51 2.44 12.10
N ILE A 3 2.59 2.62 10.80
CA ILE A 3 3.62 3.45 10.13
C ILE A 3 3.67 4.86 10.74
N ARG A 4 2.54 5.33 11.28
CA ARG A 4 2.39 6.63 11.94
C ARG A 4 3.28 6.83 13.16
N ASP A 5 3.73 5.78 13.82
CA ASP A 5 4.53 5.89 15.04
C ASP A 5 5.99 6.28 14.76
N SER A 6 6.47 6.07 13.51
CA SER A 6 7.86 6.29 13.13
C SER A 6 8.05 7.26 11.96
N TYR A 7 6.99 7.57 11.20
CA TYR A 7 7.03 8.41 10.00
C TYR A 7 5.93 9.47 10.04
N PRO A 8 6.07 10.58 9.30
CA PRO A 8 4.99 11.56 9.13
C PRO A 8 3.70 10.90 8.65
N ASP A 9 2.57 11.31 9.18
CA ASP A 9 1.25 10.76 8.86
C ASP A 9 0.78 11.03 7.44
N THR A 10 1.39 11.97 6.73
CA THR A 10 1.15 12.33 5.33
C THR A 10 2.20 11.78 4.36
N LEU A 11 3.14 10.94 4.82
CA LEU A 11 4.29 10.47 4.02
C LEU A 11 3.88 9.88 2.66
N TYR A 12 2.88 9.00 2.66
CA TYR A 12 2.43 8.31 1.45
C TYR A 12 1.45 9.13 0.59
N VAL A 13 1.21 10.38 0.96
CA VAL A 13 0.50 11.35 0.12
C VAL A 13 1.47 12.38 -0.41
N ASP A 14 2.21 13.07 0.47
CA ASP A 14 3.13 14.14 0.08
C ASP A 14 4.18 13.71 -0.96
N ASN A 15 4.68 12.47 -0.88
CA ASN A 15 5.73 11.97 -1.75
C ASN A 15 5.22 11.28 -3.03
N LEU A 16 3.91 11.19 -3.22
CA LEU A 16 3.30 10.44 -4.33
C LEU A 16 2.37 11.31 -5.19
N ILE A 17 2.56 12.62 -5.20
CA ILE A 17 1.76 13.56 -5.96
C ILE A 17 2.34 13.76 -7.35
N GLY A 18 1.50 13.62 -8.37
CA GLY A 18 1.89 13.84 -9.76
C GLY A 18 0.70 13.86 -10.71
N PRO A 19 0.91 14.22 -11.98
CA PRO A 19 -0.12 14.17 -13.01
C PRO A 19 -0.57 12.72 -13.25
N ASP A 20 -1.83 12.55 -13.62
CA ASP A 20 -2.42 11.25 -13.96
C ASP A 20 -2.23 10.17 -12.86
N THR A 21 -2.14 10.61 -11.60
CA THR A 21 -1.88 9.76 -10.43
C THR A 21 -3.08 9.76 -9.51
N VAL A 22 -3.58 8.56 -9.17
CA VAL A 22 -4.64 8.36 -8.18
C VAL A 22 -4.04 7.71 -6.94
N ASN A 23 -4.30 8.28 -5.78
CA ASN A 23 -3.95 7.70 -4.49
C ASN A 23 -5.21 7.25 -3.76
N THR A 24 -5.13 6.13 -3.06
CA THR A 24 -6.17 5.63 -2.16
C THR A 24 -5.64 5.64 -0.73
N LEU A 25 -6.38 6.27 0.17
CA LEU A 25 -5.92 6.50 1.53
C LEU A 25 -7.09 6.38 2.54
N PRO A 26 -6.82 6.02 3.80
CA PRO A 26 -7.81 6.04 4.86
C PRO A 26 -8.29 7.47 5.16
N ASP A 27 -9.51 7.62 5.68
CA ASP A 27 -10.09 8.92 6.04
C ASP A 27 -9.18 9.74 6.95
N ALA A 28 -8.58 9.12 7.96
CA ALA A 28 -7.66 9.81 8.87
C ALA A 28 -6.41 10.38 8.16
N THR A 29 -5.93 9.73 7.11
CA THR A 29 -4.82 10.24 6.30
C THR A 29 -5.28 11.40 5.41
N LEU A 30 -6.49 11.32 4.87
CA LEU A 30 -7.10 12.40 4.10
C LEU A 30 -7.27 13.67 4.95
N GLU A 31 -7.77 13.52 6.17
CA GLU A 31 -7.92 14.64 7.12
C GLU A 31 -6.56 15.25 7.49
N ALA A 32 -5.55 14.42 7.79
CA ALA A 32 -4.20 14.89 8.07
C ALA A 32 -3.60 15.65 6.90
N PHE A 33 -3.79 15.15 5.67
CA PHE A 33 -3.30 15.84 4.47
C PHE A 33 -4.03 17.17 4.23
N ALA A 34 -5.33 17.23 4.45
CA ALA A 34 -6.12 18.46 4.34
C ALA A 34 -5.68 19.51 5.36
N ASP A 35 -5.26 19.11 6.55
CA ASP A 35 -4.80 19.99 7.62
C ASP A 35 -3.37 20.50 7.41
N HIS A 36 -2.43 19.62 7.15
CA HIS A 36 -0.99 19.95 7.11
C HIS A 36 -0.19 19.30 5.97
N GLY A 37 -0.83 18.72 4.97
CA GLY A 37 -0.16 18.17 3.80
C GLY A 37 0.50 19.22 2.91
N THR A 38 1.45 18.80 2.10
CA THR A 38 2.16 19.66 1.16
C THR A 38 1.83 19.27 -0.27
N VAL A 39 1.24 20.17 -1.03
CA VAL A 39 0.92 19.95 -2.45
C VAL A 39 2.08 20.37 -3.33
N ALA A 40 2.81 19.37 -3.85
CA ALA A 40 3.90 19.57 -4.80
C ALA A 40 4.04 18.33 -5.69
N ARG A 41 4.57 18.49 -6.89
CA ARG A 41 4.90 17.32 -7.74
C ARG A 41 6.11 16.59 -7.16
N THR A 42 5.88 15.38 -6.66
CA THR A 42 6.88 14.62 -5.91
C THR A 42 7.10 13.20 -6.43
N VAL A 43 6.09 12.59 -7.07
CA VAL A 43 6.12 11.17 -7.46
C VAL A 43 7.28 10.83 -8.40
N ASP A 44 7.70 11.76 -9.21
CA ASP A 44 8.78 11.61 -10.19
C ASP A 44 9.95 12.61 -9.97
N ALA A 45 10.12 13.10 -8.76
CA ALA A 45 11.13 14.11 -8.42
C ALA A 45 12.56 13.61 -8.68
N ASP A 46 12.87 12.37 -8.37
CA ASP A 46 14.19 11.78 -8.57
C ASP A 46 14.12 10.29 -8.92
N PRO A 47 13.80 9.94 -10.17
CA PRO A 47 13.72 8.53 -10.58
C PRO A 47 15.10 7.83 -10.57
N VAL A 48 16.20 8.58 -10.72
CA VAL A 48 17.56 8.02 -10.69
C VAL A 48 17.89 7.53 -9.28
N ALA A 49 17.65 8.35 -8.27
CA ALA A 49 17.86 7.94 -6.88
C ALA A 49 16.96 6.76 -6.49
N ALA A 50 15.72 6.70 -6.96
CA ALA A 50 14.82 5.57 -6.75
C ALA A 50 15.38 4.27 -7.35
N HIS A 51 15.88 4.31 -8.58
CA HIS A 51 16.53 3.16 -9.21
C HIS A 51 17.80 2.74 -8.50
N ASP A 52 18.61 3.68 -8.04
CA ASP A 52 19.84 3.39 -7.30
C ASP A 52 19.54 2.72 -5.95
N LEU A 53 18.46 3.16 -5.27
CA LEU A 53 18.00 2.52 -4.05
C LEU A 53 17.57 1.07 -4.31
N LEU A 54 16.78 0.81 -5.35
CA LEU A 54 16.37 -0.56 -5.70
C LEU A 54 17.57 -1.46 -6.04
N ARG A 55 18.57 -0.93 -6.75
CA ARG A 55 19.83 -1.64 -7.00
C ARG A 55 20.61 -1.95 -5.71
N ALA A 56 20.61 -1.02 -4.75
CA ALA A 56 21.24 -1.26 -3.46
C ALA A 56 20.52 -2.36 -2.66
N VAL A 57 19.19 -2.41 -2.72
CA VAL A 57 18.38 -3.48 -2.12
C VAL A 57 18.69 -4.83 -2.75
N ASP A 58 18.78 -4.90 -4.07
CA ASP A 58 19.20 -6.11 -4.80
C ASP A 58 20.63 -6.54 -4.37
N GLY A 59 21.53 -5.57 -4.24
CA GLY A 59 22.92 -5.80 -3.83
C GLY A 59 23.12 -6.40 -2.44
N VAL A 60 22.14 -6.27 -1.55
CA VAL A 60 22.15 -6.94 -0.23
C VAL A 60 21.44 -8.31 -0.23
N GLY A 61 21.08 -8.82 -1.41
CA GLY A 61 20.52 -10.16 -1.59
C GLY A 61 19.00 -10.24 -1.59
N VAL A 62 18.29 -9.12 -1.73
CA VAL A 62 16.83 -9.10 -1.85
C VAL A 62 16.43 -9.17 -3.33
N ASP A 63 15.86 -10.30 -3.74
CA ASP A 63 15.28 -10.47 -5.08
C ASP A 63 13.89 -9.85 -5.15
N LEU A 64 13.78 -8.66 -5.76
CA LEU A 64 12.51 -7.94 -5.89
C LEU A 64 11.49 -8.64 -6.80
N VAL A 65 11.93 -9.46 -7.74
CA VAL A 65 11.04 -10.28 -8.56
C VAL A 65 10.39 -11.37 -7.69
N ASP A 66 11.18 -12.04 -6.86
CA ASP A 66 10.67 -13.03 -5.92
C ASP A 66 9.75 -12.39 -4.87
N VAL A 67 10.10 -11.24 -4.32
CA VAL A 67 9.24 -10.47 -3.41
C VAL A 67 7.88 -10.17 -4.06
N SER A 68 7.87 -9.70 -5.31
CA SER A 68 6.64 -9.40 -6.04
C SER A 68 5.78 -10.64 -6.26
N ARG A 69 6.39 -11.77 -6.63
CA ARG A 69 5.71 -13.06 -6.79
C ARG A 69 5.07 -13.53 -5.48
N VAL A 70 5.82 -13.50 -4.39
CA VAL A 70 5.32 -13.91 -3.07
C VAL A 70 4.16 -13.03 -2.62
N LEU A 71 4.28 -11.71 -2.77
CA LEU A 71 3.20 -10.77 -2.40
C LEU A 71 1.93 -11.01 -3.22
N GLU A 72 2.06 -11.31 -4.51
CA GLU A 72 0.90 -11.64 -5.36
C GLU A 72 0.25 -12.95 -4.91
N GLU A 73 1.03 -14.02 -4.75
CA GLU A 73 0.52 -15.34 -4.33
C GLU A 73 -0.18 -15.28 -2.97
N GLU A 74 0.45 -14.66 -1.98
CA GLU A 74 -0.13 -14.49 -0.64
C GLU A 74 -1.36 -13.58 -0.65
N GLY A 75 -1.34 -12.50 -1.42
CA GLY A 75 -2.45 -11.57 -1.57
C GLY A 75 -3.67 -12.25 -2.18
N VAL A 76 -3.50 -13.00 -3.27
CA VAL A 76 -4.58 -13.77 -3.90
C VAL A 76 -5.14 -14.81 -2.93
N ALA A 77 -4.27 -15.57 -2.25
CA ALA A 77 -4.70 -16.57 -1.27
C ALA A 77 -5.51 -15.94 -0.11
N ALA A 78 -5.11 -14.78 0.38
CA ALA A 78 -5.82 -14.05 1.42
C ALA A 78 -7.22 -13.59 0.96
N PHE A 79 -7.35 -13.09 -0.28
CA PHE A 79 -8.64 -12.71 -0.85
C PHE A 79 -9.57 -13.92 -1.04
N VAL A 80 -9.05 -15.04 -1.52
CA VAL A 80 -9.83 -16.29 -1.63
C VAL A 80 -10.35 -16.75 -0.28
N ALA A 81 -9.48 -16.79 0.73
CA ALA A 81 -9.88 -17.16 2.09
C ALA A 81 -10.96 -16.23 2.66
N SER A 82 -10.82 -14.92 2.50
CA SER A 82 -11.82 -13.93 2.95
C SER A 82 -13.16 -14.10 2.22
N PHE A 83 -13.15 -14.44 0.95
CA PHE A 83 -14.36 -14.70 0.17
C PHE A 83 -15.06 -15.98 0.65
N ASP A 84 -14.32 -17.06 0.89
CA ASP A 84 -14.85 -18.32 1.40
C ASP A 84 -15.46 -18.16 2.80
N ASP A 85 -14.80 -17.39 3.68
CA ASP A 85 -15.32 -17.05 5.01
C ASP A 85 -16.64 -16.27 4.90
N LEU A 86 -16.73 -15.29 4.00
CA LEU A 86 -17.97 -14.55 3.75
C LEU A 86 -19.10 -15.47 3.30
N LEU A 87 -18.84 -16.41 2.38
CA LEU A 87 -19.85 -17.37 1.92
C LEU A 87 -20.29 -18.30 3.04
N ALA A 88 -19.36 -18.75 3.90
CA ALA A 88 -19.68 -19.58 5.04
C ALA A 88 -20.57 -18.83 6.04
N ASP A 89 -20.27 -17.60 6.36
CA ASP A 89 -21.04 -16.74 7.26
C ASP A 89 -22.46 -16.49 6.72
N LEU A 90 -22.59 -16.16 5.44
CA LEU A 90 -23.89 -15.96 4.82
C LEU A 90 -24.72 -17.25 4.84
N THR A 91 -24.10 -18.39 4.53
CA THR A 91 -24.76 -19.69 4.56
C THR A 91 -25.24 -20.05 5.96
N ALA A 92 -24.43 -19.80 6.98
CA ALA A 92 -24.80 -20.01 8.39
C ALA A 92 -25.99 -19.13 8.80
N LYS A 93 -25.99 -17.87 8.40
CA LYS A 93 -27.10 -16.94 8.68
C LYS A 93 -28.40 -17.39 8.01
N VAL A 94 -28.36 -17.78 6.73
CA VAL A 94 -29.56 -18.27 6.00
C VAL A 94 -30.16 -19.49 6.69
N ARG A 95 -29.32 -20.40 7.22
CA ARG A 95 -29.81 -21.60 7.93
C ARG A 95 -30.41 -21.33 9.32
N SER A 96 -30.17 -20.14 9.86
CA SER A 96 -30.69 -19.73 11.16
C SER A 96 -32.06 -19.04 11.10
N PHE A 97 -32.58 -18.83 9.90
CA PHE A 97 -33.94 -18.35 9.64
C PHE A 97 -34.89 -19.50 9.29
#